data_9c62ee31032b706c3a6a5a0959b9b38e
#
_entry.id   9c62ee31032b706c3a6a5a0959b9b38e
#
_cell.length_a   1.000
_cell.length_b   1.000
_cell.length_c   1.000
_cell.angle_alpha   90.00
_cell.angle_beta   90.00
_cell.angle_gamma   90.00
#
_symmetry.space_group_name_H-M   'P 1'
#
loop_
_entity.id
_entity.type
_entity.pdbx_description
1 polymer ?
#
loop_
_entity_poly.entity_id
_entity_poly.type
_entity_poly.pdbx_seq_one_letter_code
_entity_poly.pdbx_strand_id
1 'polypeptide(L)'
;EPPGLGRVGDAFVDALRRQAAGMTIDTYAVNYKAGKLQLHGGDGAEDAISHIKSTASSCPDTKIVLGGFSQGASVIDIVAGVPMGGITWGSALPPQYADNIAAVATFGNVAARTGGSLPTQSALLGAKAIDLCNPGDPICHAGPGNEWSGHTEGYVPGYTTQAATFVAGMLLTGFGQTVPGYGPPPGYGSAIPGYGPDTSVHGPQPGYPPMPPGYGSQSPGPGPSTVGPTAPSPDFGVV
;
A
#
# COMPACT_ATOMS: atom_id res chain seq x y z
N GLU A 1 12.82 -8.54 12.69
CA GLU A 1 13.63 -7.30 12.81
C GLU A 1 13.46 -6.71 14.21
N PRO A 2 14.41 -5.90 14.69
CA PRO A 2 14.22 -5.11 15.92
C PRO A 2 12.99 -4.18 15.78
N PRO A 3 12.35 -3.80 16.89
CA PRO A 3 11.29 -2.80 16.86
C PRO A 3 11.78 -1.50 16.20
N GLY A 4 11.00 -0.92 15.31
CA GLY A 4 11.34 0.30 14.58
C GLY A 4 10.64 0.41 13.24
N LEU A 5 10.99 1.43 12.46
CA LEU A 5 10.41 1.67 11.14
C LEU A 5 11.00 0.75 10.05
N GLY A 6 12.12 0.12 10.33
CA GLY A 6 12.89 -0.67 9.40
C GLY A 6 13.49 0.13 8.24
N ARG A 7 14.20 -0.56 7.32
CA ARG A 7 15.02 0.07 6.30
C ARG A 7 14.25 0.98 5.32
N VAL A 8 13.08 0.56 4.85
CA VAL A 8 12.27 1.35 3.90
C VAL A 8 11.60 2.52 4.61
N GLY A 9 11.06 2.28 5.82
CA GLY A 9 10.46 3.34 6.64
C GLY A 9 11.47 4.41 7.04
N ASP A 10 12.66 4.00 7.51
CA ASP A 10 13.73 4.95 7.86
C ASP A 10 14.15 5.78 6.65
N ALA A 11 14.36 5.14 5.49
CA ALA A 11 14.73 5.85 4.26
C ALA A 11 13.62 6.80 3.77
N PHE A 12 12.35 6.40 3.92
CA PHE A 12 11.21 7.26 3.59
C PHE A 12 11.15 8.49 4.52
N VAL A 13 11.26 8.29 5.82
CA VAL A 13 11.24 9.39 6.81
C VAL A 13 12.41 10.34 6.61
N ASP A 14 13.61 9.82 6.36
CA ASP A 14 14.78 10.63 6.06
C ASP A 14 14.61 11.46 4.76
N ALA A 15 14.01 10.86 3.72
CA ALA A 15 13.69 11.59 2.50
C ALA A 15 12.62 12.66 2.74
N LEU A 16 11.60 12.35 3.54
CA LEU A 16 10.53 13.29 3.88
C LEU A 16 11.06 14.47 4.70
N ARG A 17 11.90 14.24 5.70
CA ARG A 17 12.56 15.30 6.49
C ARG A 17 13.35 16.27 5.63
N ARG A 18 14.02 15.77 4.60
CA ARG A 18 14.76 16.63 3.64
C ARG A 18 13.84 17.46 2.76
N GLN A 19 12.68 16.92 2.37
CA GLN A 19 11.75 17.58 1.44
C GLN A 19 10.74 18.49 2.13
N ALA A 20 10.35 18.18 3.35
CA ALA A 20 9.47 18.99 4.20
C ALA A 20 10.29 19.83 5.19
N ALA A 21 11.37 20.47 4.70
CA ALA A 21 12.25 21.28 5.52
C ALA A 21 11.47 22.40 6.26
N GLY A 22 11.71 22.53 7.55
CA GLY A 22 10.99 23.46 8.42
C GLY A 22 9.80 22.84 9.18
N MET A 23 9.43 21.60 8.89
CA MET A 23 8.48 20.84 9.70
C MET A 23 9.21 19.94 10.70
N THR A 24 8.67 19.83 11.91
CA THR A 24 9.10 18.80 12.88
C THR A 24 8.36 17.51 12.52
N ILE A 25 9.11 16.44 12.28
CA ILE A 25 8.57 15.12 11.94
C ILE A 25 8.97 14.13 13.02
N ASP A 26 8.02 13.78 13.86
CA ASP A 26 8.12 12.68 14.82
C ASP A 26 7.65 11.37 14.18
N THR A 27 8.08 10.26 14.71
CA THR A 27 7.77 8.94 14.17
C THR A 27 7.23 8.01 15.24
N TYR A 28 6.27 7.21 14.88
CA TYR A 28 5.73 6.13 15.69
C TYR A 28 5.82 4.81 14.93
N ALA A 29 6.45 3.82 15.52
CA ALA A 29 6.48 2.47 14.95
C ALA A 29 5.31 1.65 15.51
N VAL A 30 4.40 1.24 14.63
CA VAL A 30 3.24 0.42 15.00
C VAL A 30 3.69 -0.88 15.66
N ASN A 31 3.11 -1.19 16.81
CA ASN A 31 3.47 -2.36 17.59
C ASN A 31 2.61 -3.56 17.20
N TYR A 32 3.15 -4.45 16.39
CA TYR A 32 2.53 -5.72 16.06
C TYR A 32 3.57 -6.80 15.77
N LYS A 33 3.15 -8.06 15.85
CA LYS A 33 4.02 -9.18 15.50
C LYS A 33 3.86 -9.52 14.03
N ALA A 34 4.83 -9.11 13.25
CA ALA A 34 4.91 -9.55 11.88
C ALA A 34 5.19 -11.07 11.80
N GLY A 35 4.48 -11.76 10.95
CA GLY A 35 4.59 -13.21 10.81
C GLY A 35 4.24 -13.69 9.41
N LYS A 36 4.79 -14.87 9.02
CA LYS A 36 4.61 -15.45 7.68
C LYS A 36 3.16 -15.64 7.24
N LEU A 37 2.22 -15.67 8.17
CA LEU A 37 0.79 -15.90 7.89
C LEU A 37 -0.07 -14.63 7.97
N GLN A 38 0.54 -13.47 8.19
CA GLN A 38 -0.16 -12.17 8.30
C GLN A 38 -1.35 -12.14 9.30
N LEU A 39 -1.40 -13.05 10.26
CA LEU A 39 -2.51 -13.22 11.19
C LEU A 39 -2.68 -12.07 12.19
N HIS A 40 -1.69 -11.19 12.31
CA HIS A 40 -1.65 -10.08 13.28
C HIS A 40 -1.82 -8.69 12.63
N GLY A 41 -2.26 -8.61 11.38
CA GLY A 41 -2.53 -7.33 10.73
C GLY A 41 -3.61 -6.52 11.46
N GLY A 42 -4.61 -7.20 12.03
CA GLY A 42 -5.65 -6.58 12.87
C GLY A 42 -5.09 -5.91 14.12
N ASP A 43 -4.16 -6.58 14.83
CA ASP A 43 -3.52 -6.02 16.03
C ASP A 43 -2.73 -4.75 15.69
N GLY A 44 -2.02 -4.75 14.55
CA GLY A 44 -1.30 -3.58 14.04
C GLY A 44 -2.24 -2.43 13.66
N ALA A 45 -3.37 -2.74 13.03
CA ALA A 45 -4.36 -1.74 12.69
C ALA A 45 -5.01 -1.13 13.94
N GLU A 46 -5.29 -1.92 14.97
CA GLU A 46 -5.83 -1.44 16.25
C GLU A 46 -4.84 -0.52 16.96
N ASP A 47 -3.56 -0.88 17.00
CA ASP A 47 -2.50 -0.07 17.59
C ASP A 47 -2.36 1.27 16.81
N ALA A 48 -2.28 1.22 15.49
CA ALA A 48 -2.21 2.40 14.64
C ALA A 48 -3.42 3.33 14.87
N ILE A 49 -4.65 2.79 14.85
CA ILE A 49 -5.88 3.55 15.07
C ILE A 49 -5.91 4.16 16.47
N SER A 50 -5.46 3.42 17.49
CA SER A 50 -5.38 3.93 18.85
C SER A 50 -4.42 5.11 18.95
N HIS A 51 -3.25 5.01 18.32
CA HIS A 51 -2.27 6.09 18.27
C HIS A 51 -2.80 7.32 17.49
N ILE A 52 -3.45 7.11 16.34
CA ILE A 52 -4.09 8.19 15.57
C ILE A 52 -5.12 8.95 16.43
N LYS A 53 -5.99 8.23 17.13
CA LYS A 53 -7.01 8.83 18.00
C LYS A 53 -6.39 9.63 19.14
N SER A 54 -5.35 9.08 19.76
CA SER A 54 -4.61 9.75 20.84
C SER A 54 -3.96 11.04 20.34
N THR A 55 -3.26 10.97 19.20
CA THR A 55 -2.61 12.14 18.59
C THR A 55 -3.62 13.21 18.19
N ALA A 56 -4.71 12.83 17.52
CA ALA A 56 -5.75 13.77 17.12
C ALA A 56 -6.43 14.46 18.32
N SER A 57 -6.53 13.74 19.46
CA SER A 57 -7.14 14.31 20.68
C SER A 57 -6.18 15.23 21.44
N SER A 58 -4.90 14.87 21.51
CA SER A 58 -3.89 15.59 22.29
C SER A 58 -3.25 16.76 21.51
N CYS A 59 -3.14 16.59 20.21
CA CYS A 59 -2.48 17.53 19.28
C CYS A 59 -3.32 17.68 18.01
N PRO A 60 -4.47 18.37 18.07
CA PRO A 60 -5.45 18.40 16.97
C PRO A 60 -4.92 19.04 15.68
N ASP A 61 -3.91 19.88 15.77
CA ASP A 61 -3.27 20.53 14.61
C ASP A 61 -2.19 19.66 13.96
N THR A 62 -1.82 18.54 14.58
CA THR A 62 -0.80 17.62 14.04
C THR A 62 -1.34 16.93 12.80
N LYS A 63 -0.57 16.99 11.72
CA LYS A 63 -0.84 16.24 10.49
C LYS A 63 -0.20 14.87 10.59
N ILE A 64 -1.00 13.82 10.37
CA ILE A 64 -0.56 12.43 10.47
C ILE A 64 -0.30 11.90 9.07
N VAL A 65 0.83 11.23 8.88
CA VAL A 65 1.17 10.50 7.66
C VAL A 65 1.22 9.01 7.99
N LEU A 66 0.50 8.22 7.23
CA LEU A 66 0.54 6.76 7.37
C LEU A 66 1.54 6.19 6.36
N GLY A 67 2.37 5.25 6.82
CA GLY A 67 3.33 4.56 5.97
C GLY A 67 3.36 3.06 6.24
N GLY A 68 3.58 2.25 5.19
CA GLY A 68 3.70 0.81 5.36
C GLY A 68 4.44 0.13 4.21
N PHE A 69 5.26 -0.87 4.54
CA PHE A 69 5.94 -1.73 3.57
C PHE A 69 5.54 -3.19 3.81
N SER A 70 5.25 -3.92 2.74
CA SER A 70 4.94 -5.36 2.81
C SER A 70 3.77 -5.63 3.77
N GLN A 71 3.96 -6.34 4.87
CA GLN A 71 2.94 -6.53 5.90
C GLN A 71 2.46 -5.21 6.53
N GLY A 72 3.36 -4.24 6.70
CA GLY A 72 2.98 -2.91 7.15
C GLY A 72 2.04 -2.22 6.17
N ALA A 73 2.18 -2.43 4.86
CA ALA A 73 1.21 -1.95 3.88
C ALA A 73 -0.16 -2.59 4.09
N SER A 74 -0.22 -3.89 4.40
CA SER A 74 -1.48 -4.57 4.74
C SER A 74 -2.12 -4.03 6.02
N VAL A 75 -1.34 -3.65 7.02
CA VAL A 75 -1.84 -2.96 8.22
C VAL A 75 -2.50 -1.63 7.84
N ILE A 76 -1.83 -0.84 6.98
CA ILE A 76 -2.38 0.44 6.51
C ILE A 76 -3.62 0.23 5.64
N ASP A 77 -3.69 -0.84 4.83
CA ASP A 77 -4.91 -1.19 4.10
C ASP A 77 -6.10 -1.42 5.04
N ILE A 78 -5.90 -2.13 6.15
CA ILE A 78 -6.95 -2.34 7.16
C ILE A 78 -7.39 -0.99 7.74
N VAL A 79 -6.43 -0.14 8.14
CA VAL A 79 -6.71 1.22 8.65
C VAL A 79 -7.49 2.04 7.63
N ALA A 80 -7.14 1.92 6.35
CA ALA A 80 -7.78 2.64 5.24
C ALA A 80 -9.11 2.02 4.78
N GLY A 81 -9.51 0.88 5.34
CA GLY A 81 -10.74 0.18 4.96
C GLY A 81 -10.68 -0.51 3.59
N VAL A 82 -9.48 -0.89 3.14
CA VAL A 82 -9.30 -1.64 1.90
C VAL A 82 -9.55 -3.12 2.15
N PRO A 83 -10.47 -3.77 1.40
CA PRO A 83 -10.70 -5.19 1.52
C PRO A 83 -9.57 -5.98 0.84
N MET A 84 -8.86 -6.79 1.58
CA MET A 84 -7.85 -7.71 1.02
C MET A 84 -8.52 -9.03 0.62
N GLY A 85 -8.50 -9.36 -0.67
CA GLY A 85 -9.15 -10.56 -1.18
C GLY A 85 -10.67 -10.61 -0.92
N GLY A 86 -11.33 -9.45 -0.80
CA GLY A 86 -12.75 -9.34 -0.51
C GLY A 86 -13.13 -9.54 0.95
N ILE A 87 -12.16 -9.66 1.86
CA ILE A 87 -12.37 -9.87 3.31
C ILE A 87 -11.84 -8.66 4.08
N THR A 88 -12.64 -8.16 5.03
CA THR A 88 -12.18 -7.16 6.00
C THR A 88 -11.50 -7.85 7.17
N TRP A 89 -10.20 -7.55 7.39
CA TRP A 89 -9.36 -8.21 8.40
C TRP A 89 -9.30 -7.49 9.74
N GLY A 90 -10.09 -6.44 9.92
CA GLY A 90 -10.14 -5.63 11.15
C GLY A 90 -11.04 -4.43 10.98
N SER A 91 -11.03 -3.54 11.97
CA SER A 91 -11.79 -2.29 11.92
C SER A 91 -10.99 -1.23 11.19
N ALA A 92 -11.64 -0.51 10.26
CA ALA A 92 -11.06 0.66 9.62
C ALA A 92 -11.01 1.87 10.58
N LEU A 93 -10.21 2.86 10.24
CA LEU A 93 -10.18 4.15 10.92
C LEU A 93 -11.58 4.77 10.88
N PRO A 94 -12.14 5.21 12.04
CA PRO A 94 -13.42 5.90 12.03
C PRO A 94 -13.34 7.20 11.20
N PRO A 95 -14.36 7.48 10.35
CA PRO A 95 -14.31 8.56 9.36
C PRO A 95 -14.00 9.95 9.93
N GLN A 96 -14.37 10.22 11.18
CA GLN A 96 -14.10 11.51 11.83
C GLN A 96 -12.61 11.83 12.02
N TYR A 97 -11.73 10.83 11.90
CA TYR A 97 -10.27 11.02 12.00
C TYR A 97 -9.60 11.12 10.62
N ALA A 98 -10.36 10.98 9.54
CA ALA A 98 -9.80 11.03 8.20
C ALA A 98 -9.12 12.36 7.88
N ASP A 99 -9.62 13.47 8.42
CA ASP A 99 -9.07 14.80 8.20
C ASP A 99 -7.74 15.06 8.94
N ASN A 100 -7.44 14.27 9.96
CA ASN A 100 -6.14 14.29 10.62
C ASN A 100 -5.05 13.61 9.78
N ILE A 101 -5.43 12.72 8.87
CA ILE A 101 -4.50 12.04 7.97
C ILE A 101 -4.20 12.95 6.78
N ALA A 102 -2.97 13.41 6.67
CA ALA A 102 -2.52 14.25 5.57
C ALA A 102 -2.17 13.45 4.31
N ALA A 103 -1.53 12.30 4.48
CA ALA A 103 -1.13 11.45 3.36
C ALA A 103 -0.94 9.99 3.80
N VAL A 104 -0.97 9.09 2.81
CA VAL A 104 -0.67 7.68 2.99
C VAL A 104 0.36 7.25 1.94
N ALA A 105 1.38 6.50 2.35
CA ALA A 105 2.39 5.93 1.45
C ALA A 105 2.60 4.45 1.75
N THR A 106 2.30 3.58 0.78
CA THR A 106 2.51 2.14 0.89
C THR A 106 3.51 1.63 -0.15
N PHE A 107 4.25 0.59 0.21
CA PHE A 107 5.29 -0.01 -0.62
C PHE A 107 5.16 -1.53 -0.61
N GLY A 108 5.30 -2.16 -1.77
CA GLY A 108 5.25 -3.61 -1.88
C GLY A 108 3.96 -4.23 -1.35
N ASN A 109 2.85 -3.57 -1.62
CA ASN A 109 1.54 -3.90 -1.08
C ASN A 109 0.92 -5.08 -1.83
N VAL A 110 0.55 -6.13 -1.09
CA VAL A 110 -0.09 -7.33 -1.66
C VAL A 110 -1.48 -7.02 -2.25
N ALA A 111 -2.18 -6.01 -1.75
CA ALA A 111 -3.49 -5.62 -2.27
C ALA A 111 -3.43 -5.20 -3.74
N ALA A 112 -2.34 -4.57 -4.18
CA ALA A 112 -2.14 -4.22 -5.59
C ALA A 112 -2.24 -5.44 -6.54
N ARG A 113 -1.92 -6.63 -6.03
CA ARG A 113 -1.97 -7.89 -6.77
C ARG A 113 -3.30 -8.63 -6.66
N THR A 114 -4.08 -8.39 -5.61
CA THR A 114 -5.26 -9.20 -5.25
C THR A 114 -6.60 -8.50 -5.48
N GLY A 115 -6.63 -7.26 -5.91
CA GLY A 115 -7.92 -6.60 -6.12
C GLY A 115 -7.86 -5.09 -6.33
N GLY A 116 -6.69 -4.50 -6.23
CA GLY A 116 -6.47 -3.08 -6.50
C GLY A 116 -5.67 -2.39 -5.43
N SER A 117 -5.04 -1.30 -5.82
CA SER A 117 -4.20 -0.48 -4.95
C SER A 117 -5.03 0.37 -3.98
N LEU A 118 -4.45 0.71 -2.84
CA LEU A 118 -5.08 1.54 -1.80
C LEU A 118 -5.69 2.85 -2.36
N PRO A 119 -5.03 3.60 -3.26
CA PRO A 119 -5.60 4.82 -3.86
C PRO A 119 -6.94 4.61 -4.55
N THR A 120 -7.20 3.43 -5.10
CA THR A 120 -8.44 3.13 -5.82
C THR A 120 -9.48 2.41 -4.98
N GLN A 121 -9.07 1.74 -3.91
CA GLN A 121 -9.94 0.89 -3.10
C GLN A 121 -10.42 1.55 -1.82
N SER A 122 -9.67 2.50 -1.26
CA SER A 122 -10.09 3.19 -0.06
C SER A 122 -10.96 4.40 -0.38
N ALA A 123 -12.24 4.34 -0.03
CA ALA A 123 -13.13 5.50 -0.08
C ALA A 123 -12.72 6.58 0.95
N LEU A 124 -12.05 6.16 2.05
CA LEU A 124 -11.70 7.05 3.15
C LEU A 124 -10.41 7.83 2.91
N LEU A 125 -9.35 7.15 2.44
CA LEU A 125 -8.00 7.69 2.35
C LEU A 125 -7.39 7.64 0.94
N GLY A 126 -8.08 7.04 -0.02
CA GLY A 126 -7.53 6.83 -1.37
C GLY A 126 -7.10 8.11 -2.07
N ALA A 127 -7.86 9.20 -1.95
CA ALA A 127 -7.54 10.49 -2.59
C ALA A 127 -6.23 11.13 -2.07
N LYS A 128 -5.71 10.67 -0.95
CA LYS A 128 -4.48 11.17 -0.31
C LYS A 128 -3.39 10.10 -0.20
N ALA A 129 -3.48 9.06 -1.02
CA ALA A 129 -2.60 7.90 -0.94
C ALA A 129 -1.76 7.70 -2.21
N ILE A 130 -0.53 7.24 -2.00
CA ILE A 130 0.33 6.66 -3.02
C ILE A 130 0.67 5.23 -2.64
N ASP A 131 0.55 4.30 -3.59
CA ASP A 131 0.85 2.89 -3.40
C ASP A 131 1.89 2.47 -4.45
N LEU A 132 3.10 2.17 -4.01
CA LEU A 132 4.26 1.97 -4.86
C LEU A 132 4.67 0.50 -4.91
N CYS A 133 4.67 -0.04 -6.11
CA CYS A 133 5.08 -1.41 -6.40
C CYS A 133 6.29 -1.41 -7.35
N ASN A 134 7.38 -2.05 -6.92
CA ASN A 134 8.48 -2.36 -7.81
C ASN A 134 8.07 -3.50 -8.76
N PRO A 135 8.19 -3.34 -10.10
CA PRO A 135 7.85 -4.39 -11.05
C PRO A 135 8.58 -5.72 -10.85
N GLY A 136 9.74 -5.72 -10.19
CA GLY A 136 10.48 -6.93 -9.82
C GLY A 136 10.03 -7.58 -8.51
N ASP A 137 9.09 -6.97 -7.78
CA ASP A 137 8.61 -7.45 -6.48
C ASP A 137 7.49 -8.49 -6.64
N PRO A 138 7.71 -9.76 -6.23
CA PRO A 138 6.69 -10.80 -6.35
C PRO A 138 5.48 -10.62 -5.41
N ILE A 139 5.56 -9.74 -4.42
CA ILE A 139 4.47 -9.51 -3.47
C ILE A 139 3.37 -8.66 -4.10
N CYS A 140 3.72 -7.54 -4.72
CA CYS A 140 2.76 -6.60 -5.28
C CYS A 140 2.57 -6.73 -6.79
N HIS A 141 3.47 -7.41 -7.50
CA HIS A 141 3.42 -7.60 -8.95
C HIS A 141 3.51 -9.08 -9.32
N ALA A 142 2.64 -9.53 -10.23
CA ALA A 142 2.69 -10.88 -10.78
C ALA A 142 3.30 -10.82 -12.19
N GLY A 143 4.51 -11.33 -12.38
CA GLY A 143 5.16 -11.32 -13.68
C GLY A 143 6.38 -12.21 -13.75
N PRO A 144 6.85 -12.54 -14.98
CA PRO A 144 8.09 -13.26 -15.15
C PRO A 144 9.28 -12.37 -14.73
N GLY A 145 10.31 -12.95 -14.13
CA GLY A 145 11.52 -12.25 -13.71
C GLY A 145 11.43 -11.57 -12.34
N ASN A 146 10.32 -11.79 -11.62
CA ASN A 146 10.23 -11.31 -10.24
C ASN A 146 11.16 -12.11 -9.34
N GLU A 147 11.93 -11.39 -8.53
CA GLU A 147 12.87 -11.95 -7.57
C GLU A 147 12.64 -11.34 -6.19
N TRP A 148 12.97 -12.10 -5.15
CA TRP A 148 12.83 -11.65 -3.77
C TRP A 148 13.65 -10.38 -3.47
N SER A 149 14.76 -10.18 -4.15
CA SER A 149 15.56 -8.95 -4.11
C SER A 149 14.76 -7.71 -4.57
N GLY A 150 13.85 -7.87 -5.54
CA GLY A 150 12.93 -6.80 -5.94
C GLY A 150 12.06 -6.32 -4.79
N HIS A 151 11.66 -7.22 -3.89
CA HIS A 151 10.91 -6.89 -2.67
C HIS A 151 11.82 -6.30 -1.59
N THR A 152 12.93 -6.95 -1.26
CA THR A 152 13.77 -6.56 -0.13
C THR A 152 14.67 -5.37 -0.39
N GLU A 153 15.09 -5.12 -1.64
CA GLU A 153 16.11 -4.12 -1.98
C GLU A 153 15.61 -3.03 -2.93
N GLY A 154 14.52 -3.28 -3.65
CA GLY A 154 14.09 -2.47 -4.78
C GLY A 154 13.45 -1.12 -4.43
N TYR A 155 13.19 -0.81 -3.16
CA TYR A 155 12.45 0.41 -2.78
C TYR A 155 13.32 1.61 -2.41
N VAL A 156 14.54 1.37 -1.94
CA VAL A 156 15.46 2.44 -1.49
C VAL A 156 16.56 2.65 -2.52
N PRO A 157 16.86 3.90 -2.91
CA PRO A 157 16.22 5.16 -2.48
C PRO A 157 15.06 5.62 -3.38
N GLY A 158 14.87 5.02 -4.56
CA GLY A 158 14.00 5.54 -5.61
C GLY A 158 12.56 5.74 -5.16
N TYR A 159 11.88 4.67 -4.75
CA TYR A 159 10.47 4.71 -4.35
C TYR A 159 10.26 5.47 -3.04
N THR A 160 11.19 5.38 -2.09
CA THR A 160 11.11 6.15 -0.84
C THR A 160 11.23 7.65 -1.08
N THR A 161 12.07 8.07 -2.04
CA THR A 161 12.15 9.48 -2.45
C THR A 161 10.88 9.94 -3.17
N GLN A 162 10.32 9.10 -4.04
CA GLN A 162 9.06 9.39 -4.74
C GLN A 162 7.90 9.56 -3.76
N ALA A 163 7.75 8.65 -2.80
CA ALA A 163 6.75 8.75 -1.76
C ALA A 163 6.92 10.02 -0.91
N ALA A 164 8.16 10.33 -0.53
CA ALA A 164 8.46 11.52 0.25
C ALA A 164 8.10 12.81 -0.51
N THR A 165 8.32 12.86 -1.82
CA THR A 165 7.92 14.01 -2.65
C THR A 165 6.40 14.17 -2.69
N PHE A 166 5.66 13.06 -2.86
CA PHE A 166 4.21 13.07 -2.82
C PHE A 166 3.69 13.57 -1.47
N VAL A 167 4.19 12.99 -0.37
CA VAL A 167 3.76 13.35 0.99
C VAL A 167 4.12 14.79 1.34
N ALA A 168 5.32 15.25 1.00
CA ALA A 168 5.72 16.64 1.21
C ALA A 168 4.79 17.62 0.45
N GLY A 169 4.41 17.27 -0.77
CA GLY A 169 3.41 18.02 -1.53
C GLY A 169 2.08 18.13 -0.80
N MET A 170 1.57 17.02 -0.28
CA MET A 170 0.31 16.98 0.48
C MET A 170 0.38 17.79 1.77
N LEU A 171 1.52 17.75 2.48
CA LEU A 171 1.73 18.51 3.71
C LEU A 171 1.83 20.02 3.47
N LEU A 172 2.48 20.43 2.37
CA LEU A 172 2.76 21.84 2.06
C LEU A 172 1.58 22.57 1.41
N THR A 173 0.79 21.87 0.60
CA THR A 173 -0.31 22.49 -0.15
C THR A 173 -1.65 22.44 0.57
N GLY A 174 -1.77 21.62 1.61
CA GLY A 174 -3.07 21.31 2.21
C GLY A 174 -3.99 20.56 1.24
N PHE A 175 -5.09 20.01 1.76
CA PHE A 175 -6.07 19.31 0.92
C PHE A 175 -6.75 20.29 -0.05
N GLY A 176 -6.63 20.03 -1.33
CA GLY A 176 -7.39 20.72 -2.39
C GLY A 176 -6.58 21.49 -3.41
N GLN A 177 -5.27 21.58 -3.31
CA GLN A 177 -4.44 22.14 -4.37
C GLN A 177 -3.72 21.03 -5.14
N THR A 178 -3.93 20.98 -6.46
CA THR A 178 -3.14 20.12 -7.36
C THR A 178 -1.69 20.58 -7.31
N VAL A 179 -0.79 19.69 -6.92
CA VAL A 179 0.65 19.96 -6.96
C VAL A 179 1.06 20.17 -8.42
N PRO A 180 1.57 21.36 -8.81
CA PRO A 180 2.03 21.57 -10.18
C PRO A 180 3.18 20.60 -10.49
N GLY A 181 3.00 19.73 -11.48
CA GLY A 181 4.01 18.76 -11.91
C GLY A 181 3.78 17.31 -11.47
N TYR A 182 2.78 17.02 -10.65
CA TYR A 182 2.34 15.66 -10.37
C TYR A 182 1.15 15.30 -11.26
N GLY A 183 1.43 14.79 -12.44
CA GLY A 183 0.51 13.93 -13.17
C GLY A 183 0.53 12.53 -12.53
N PRO A 184 -0.52 11.72 -12.69
CA PRO A 184 -0.48 10.33 -12.26
C PRO A 184 0.77 9.66 -12.86
N PRO A 185 1.46 8.79 -12.11
CA PRO A 185 2.65 8.12 -12.61
C PRO A 185 2.34 7.40 -13.93
N PRO A 186 3.29 7.38 -14.89
CA PRO A 186 3.08 6.73 -16.18
C PRO A 186 2.78 5.25 -15.95
N GLY A 187 1.56 4.82 -16.31
CA GLY A 187 1.06 3.47 -16.13
C GLY A 187 -0.29 3.35 -15.43
N TYR A 188 -0.79 4.39 -14.78
CA TYR A 188 -2.18 4.44 -14.32
C TYR A 188 -3.03 5.08 -15.41
N GLY A 189 -3.85 4.23 -16.05
CA GLY A 189 -4.64 4.58 -17.22
C GLY A 189 -5.41 5.87 -17.04
N SER A 190 -5.25 6.72 -18.03
CA SER A 190 -6.06 7.90 -18.25
C SER A 190 -7.53 7.54 -18.10
N ALA A 191 -8.27 8.34 -17.35
CA ALA A 191 -9.72 8.32 -17.38
C ALA A 191 -10.19 8.23 -18.83
N ILE A 192 -11.00 7.22 -19.13
CA ILE A 192 -11.65 7.08 -20.42
C ILE A 192 -12.59 8.29 -20.57
N PRO A 193 -12.40 9.18 -21.56
CA PRO A 193 -13.38 10.22 -21.83
C PRO A 193 -14.62 9.57 -22.46
N GLY A 194 -15.75 9.63 -21.79
CA GLY A 194 -17.04 9.34 -22.39
C GLY A 194 -17.81 8.18 -21.78
N TYR A 195 -18.26 8.32 -20.53
CA TYR A 195 -19.47 7.66 -20.07
C TYR A 195 -20.41 8.73 -19.48
N GLY A 196 -21.16 9.36 -20.38
CA GLY A 196 -22.44 9.95 -20.06
C GLY A 196 -23.50 8.84 -20.06
N PRO A 197 -24.61 9.00 -19.33
CA PRO A 197 -25.69 8.01 -19.35
C PRO A 197 -26.38 8.06 -20.68
N ASP A 198 -26.12 7.10 -21.56
CA ASP A 198 -26.97 6.90 -22.73
C ASP A 198 -27.48 5.47 -22.75
N THR A 199 -28.79 5.42 -22.78
CA THR A 199 -29.63 4.25 -22.85
C THR A 199 -29.66 3.73 -24.27
N SER A 200 -29.64 2.40 -24.40
CA SER A 200 -29.98 1.60 -25.58
C SER A 200 -28.90 1.43 -26.66
N VAL A 201 -28.42 0.21 -26.82
CA VAL A 201 -28.70 -0.71 -27.94
C VAL A 201 -27.90 -1.99 -27.76
N HIS A 202 -28.56 -3.11 -27.63
CA HIS A 202 -28.00 -4.45 -27.74
C HIS A 202 -27.51 -4.71 -29.17
N GLY A 203 -26.23 -4.98 -29.34
CA GLY A 203 -25.67 -5.59 -30.54
C GLY A 203 -24.97 -6.91 -30.17
N PRO A 204 -24.95 -7.93 -31.04
CA PRO A 204 -24.51 -9.29 -30.69
C PRO A 204 -23.00 -9.40 -30.50
N GLN A 205 -22.57 -10.10 -29.41
CA GLN A 205 -21.18 -10.46 -29.13
C GLN A 205 -20.64 -11.43 -30.21
N PRO A 206 -19.38 -11.23 -30.65
CA PRO A 206 -18.68 -12.26 -31.42
C PRO A 206 -18.29 -13.41 -30.51
N GLY A 207 -18.63 -14.64 -30.94
CA GLY A 207 -18.38 -15.87 -30.19
C GLY A 207 -16.90 -16.21 -30.04
N TYR A 208 -16.53 -16.67 -28.86
CA TYR A 208 -15.26 -17.33 -28.59
C TYR A 208 -15.25 -18.74 -29.21
N PRO A 209 -14.12 -19.18 -29.80
CA PRO A 209 -13.99 -20.56 -30.27
C PRO A 209 -13.90 -21.52 -29.09
N PRO A 210 -14.40 -22.78 -29.23
CA PRO A 210 -14.41 -23.78 -28.18
C PRO A 210 -13.01 -24.30 -27.87
N MET A 211 -12.71 -24.50 -26.57
CA MET A 211 -11.48 -25.14 -26.09
C MET A 211 -11.45 -26.63 -26.47
N PRO A 212 -10.29 -27.19 -26.83
CA PRO A 212 -10.13 -28.63 -27.07
C PRO A 212 -10.19 -29.41 -25.75
N PRO A 213 -10.70 -30.66 -25.75
CA PRO A 213 -10.79 -31.50 -24.57
C PRO A 213 -9.47 -32.23 -24.27
N GLY A 214 -9.12 -32.29 -22.99
CA GLY A 214 -8.33 -33.34 -22.39
C GLY A 214 -6.84 -33.10 -22.21
N TYR A 215 -6.46 -32.68 -20.98
CA TYR A 215 -5.24 -33.16 -20.35
C TYR A 215 -5.51 -33.52 -18.89
N GLY A 216 -5.35 -34.81 -18.62
CA GLY A 216 -5.58 -35.43 -17.33
C GLY A 216 -4.59 -35.00 -16.27
N SER A 217 -5.10 -34.96 -15.05
CA SER A 217 -4.38 -34.76 -13.83
C SER A 217 -3.24 -35.76 -13.64
N GLN A 218 -2.01 -35.27 -13.52
CA GLN A 218 -0.93 -36.01 -12.86
C GLN A 218 -0.40 -35.14 -11.70
N SER A 219 -0.61 -35.63 -10.49
CA SER A 219 0.00 -35.12 -9.28
C SER A 219 1.49 -35.42 -9.28
N PRO A 220 2.38 -34.41 -9.08
CA PRO A 220 3.77 -34.69 -8.77
C PRO A 220 3.89 -35.09 -7.30
N GLY A 221 4.58 -36.19 -7.05
CA GLY A 221 4.96 -36.67 -5.73
C GLY A 221 5.94 -35.71 -5.01
N PRO A 222 6.12 -35.87 -3.68
CA PRO A 222 6.92 -34.95 -2.89
C PRO A 222 8.42 -35.09 -3.23
N GLY A 223 8.99 -34.04 -3.79
CA GLY A 223 10.43 -33.85 -3.93
C GLY A 223 11.06 -33.40 -2.60
N PRO A 224 12.37 -33.70 -2.38
CA PRO A 224 13.04 -33.46 -1.12
C PRO A 224 13.14 -31.96 -0.81
N SER A 225 12.74 -31.61 0.41
CA SER A 225 12.86 -30.26 0.98
C SER A 225 14.33 -29.89 1.16
N THR A 226 14.86 -29.04 0.31
CA THR A 226 16.06 -28.28 0.61
C THR A 226 15.62 -27.02 1.37
N VAL A 227 15.93 -27.00 2.67
CA VAL A 227 15.78 -25.81 3.50
C VAL A 227 16.84 -24.80 3.06
N GLY A 228 16.43 -23.83 2.23
CA GLY A 228 17.23 -22.66 1.93
C GLY A 228 17.24 -21.70 3.12
N PRO A 229 18.25 -20.83 3.25
CA PRO A 229 18.36 -19.90 4.37
C PRO A 229 17.12 -18.99 4.41
N THR A 230 16.49 -18.93 5.59
CA THR A 230 15.37 -18.06 5.90
C THR A 230 15.83 -16.60 5.80
N ALA A 231 15.48 -15.92 4.73
CA ALA A 231 15.61 -14.48 4.67
C ALA A 231 14.64 -13.84 5.68
N PRO A 232 15.07 -12.86 6.47
CA PRO A 232 14.18 -12.14 7.38
C PRO A 232 13.17 -11.33 6.58
N SER A 233 11.90 -11.40 6.98
CA SER A 233 10.84 -10.55 6.43
C SER A 233 11.01 -9.13 6.98
N PRO A 234 11.07 -8.11 6.15
CA PRO A 234 11.11 -6.71 6.62
C PRO A 234 9.70 -6.21 6.90
N ASP A 235 9.52 -5.57 8.04
CA ASP A 235 8.23 -5.08 8.52
C ASP A 235 8.30 -3.61 8.91
N PHE A 236 7.30 -2.83 8.51
CA PHE A 236 7.12 -1.45 8.96
C PHE A 236 5.67 -1.06 9.16
N GLY A 237 5.44 -0.24 10.16
CA GLY A 237 4.35 0.68 10.20
C GLY A 237 4.89 2.03 10.68
N VAL A 238 4.65 3.08 9.94
CA VAL A 238 4.89 4.46 10.34
C VAL A 238 3.53 5.13 10.49
N VAL A 239 3.24 5.67 11.65
CA VAL A 239 2.11 6.55 11.88
C VAL A 239 2.63 7.96 12.07
#